data_d363bdbb64a004ee9290854b5b587d15
#
_entry.id   d363bdbb64a004ee9290854b5b587d15
#
_cell.length_a   1.000
_cell.length_b   1.000
_cell.length_c   1.000
_cell.angle_alpha   90.00
_cell.angle_beta   90.00
_cell.angle_gamma   90.00
#
_symmetry.space_group_name_H-M   'P 1'
#
loop_
_entity.id
_entity.type
_entity.pdbx_description
1 polymer ?
#
loop_
_entity_poly.entity_id
_entity_poly.type
_entity_poly.pdbx_seq_one_letter_code
_entity_poly.pdbx_strand_id
1 'polypeptide(L)'
;MSDRILRLQHVEIRVPDLELCTAYYTEVVGLIEVAHEEGRVFLKCWDEHEHHSVVLRQAPTYGLDHMSFKVAEQGDLDFYSGRVEKAGIAVKRFAKAELGPGWGEAIRFEAPSGHLVELVYGMEKVGNMLPLTNPPPRPANLVGIAPPRLDHIFIMAEDVDAATAFFRDVLDFRLTEQIIANDGHQLATWLERSHTPHDIAIVTGPNGALHHFAFWLDDWNGVREAADLLAYNGVTI
;
A
#
# COMPACT_ATOMS: atom_id res chain seq x y z
N MET A 1 9.86 19.97 -9.11
CA MET A 1 9.71 19.51 -7.71
C MET A 1 10.45 18.19 -7.62
N SER A 2 11.27 17.95 -6.63
CA SER A 2 11.94 16.66 -6.46
C SER A 2 10.89 15.62 -6.05
N ASP A 3 10.85 14.47 -6.72
CA ASP A 3 9.94 13.37 -6.39
C ASP A 3 10.51 12.61 -5.19
N ARG A 4 10.24 13.14 -3.97
CA ARG A 4 10.76 12.58 -2.72
C ARG A 4 9.98 11.36 -2.25
N ILE A 5 8.63 11.41 -2.27
CA ILE A 5 7.78 10.23 -2.15
C ILE A 5 7.58 9.69 -3.56
N LEU A 6 7.82 8.40 -3.76
CA LEU A 6 7.83 7.77 -5.08
C LEU A 6 6.53 7.03 -5.41
N ARG A 7 5.99 6.26 -4.46
CA ARG A 7 4.81 5.41 -4.66
C ARG A 7 4.34 4.77 -3.35
N LEU A 8 3.16 4.17 -3.38
CA LEU A 8 2.76 3.20 -2.37
C LEU A 8 3.77 2.05 -2.36
N GLN A 9 4.32 1.70 -1.18
CA GLN A 9 5.32 0.66 -1.05
C GLN A 9 4.69 -0.63 -0.53
N HIS A 10 3.96 -0.58 0.59
CA HIS A 10 3.23 -1.72 1.12
C HIS A 10 2.01 -1.30 1.94
N VAL A 11 1.16 -2.27 2.20
CA VAL A 11 0.08 -2.19 3.18
C VAL A 11 0.25 -3.31 4.20
N GLU A 12 0.06 -3.02 5.48
CA GLU A 12 -0.12 -4.04 6.52
C GLU A 12 -1.58 -4.08 6.94
N ILE A 13 -2.21 -5.25 6.79
CA ILE A 13 -3.61 -5.45 7.16
C ILE A 13 -3.74 -6.43 8.32
N ARG A 14 -4.69 -6.16 9.20
CA ARG A 14 -5.06 -7.04 10.31
C ARG A 14 -6.05 -8.09 9.82
N VAL A 15 -5.83 -9.34 10.21
CA VAL A 15 -6.67 -10.48 9.84
C VAL A 15 -6.91 -11.37 11.06
N PRO A 16 -8.16 -11.82 11.32
CA PRO A 16 -8.46 -12.71 12.45
C PRO A 16 -7.93 -14.12 12.26
N ASP A 17 -7.93 -14.61 11.02
CA ASP A 17 -7.44 -15.94 10.64
C ASP A 17 -6.28 -15.77 9.65
N LEU A 18 -5.05 -15.88 10.18
CA LEU A 18 -3.85 -15.66 9.38
C LEU A 18 -3.65 -16.77 8.35
N GLU A 19 -3.94 -18.03 8.70
CA GLU A 19 -3.78 -19.18 7.80
C GLU A 19 -4.73 -19.09 6.61
N LEU A 20 -6.02 -18.87 6.88
CA LEU A 20 -7.04 -18.72 5.84
C LEU A 20 -6.72 -17.52 4.91
N CYS A 21 -6.33 -16.37 5.46
CA CYS A 21 -6.00 -15.21 4.66
C CYS A 21 -4.71 -15.43 3.86
N THR A 22 -3.70 -16.09 4.43
CA THR A 22 -2.49 -16.45 3.69
C THR A 22 -2.81 -17.33 2.50
N ALA A 23 -3.61 -18.40 2.68
CA ALA A 23 -4.04 -19.26 1.60
C ALA A 23 -4.79 -18.47 0.51
N TYR A 24 -5.72 -17.59 0.89
CA TYR A 24 -6.42 -16.73 -0.08
C TYR A 24 -5.47 -15.86 -0.90
N TYR A 25 -4.54 -15.16 -0.23
CA TYR A 25 -3.62 -14.26 -0.93
C TYR A 25 -2.57 -15.00 -1.77
N THR A 26 -2.16 -16.21 -1.38
CA THR A 26 -1.17 -16.99 -2.15
C THR A 26 -1.80 -17.85 -3.26
N GLU A 27 -2.98 -18.45 -3.04
CA GLU A 27 -3.58 -19.41 -3.98
C GLU A 27 -4.56 -18.73 -4.95
N VAL A 28 -5.35 -17.74 -4.48
CA VAL A 28 -6.38 -17.07 -5.29
C VAL A 28 -5.84 -15.76 -5.88
N VAL A 29 -5.30 -14.87 -5.04
CA VAL A 29 -4.68 -13.64 -5.53
C VAL A 29 -3.35 -13.92 -6.21
N GLY A 30 -2.59 -14.90 -5.73
CA GLY A 30 -1.33 -15.34 -6.33
C GLY A 30 -0.12 -14.51 -5.92
N LEU A 31 -0.12 -13.99 -4.69
CA LEU A 31 1.05 -13.35 -4.10
C LEU A 31 2.06 -14.40 -3.65
N ILE A 32 3.31 -13.99 -3.54
CA ILE A 32 4.43 -14.83 -3.16
C ILE A 32 4.77 -14.58 -1.70
N GLU A 33 4.75 -15.61 -0.87
CA GLU A 33 5.27 -15.54 0.50
C GLU A 33 6.80 -15.44 0.47
N VAL A 34 7.33 -14.43 1.15
CA VAL A 34 8.78 -14.16 1.21
C VAL A 34 9.35 -14.31 2.62
N ALA A 35 8.52 -14.16 3.64
CA ALA A 35 8.89 -14.36 5.02
C ALA A 35 7.66 -14.67 5.90
N HIS A 36 7.92 -15.35 7.01
CA HIS A 36 6.95 -15.65 8.03
C HIS A 36 7.56 -15.40 9.41
N GLU A 37 6.84 -14.69 10.26
CA GLU A 37 7.14 -14.51 11.68
C GLU A 37 5.93 -14.91 12.52
N GLU A 38 6.08 -15.05 13.82
CA GLU A 38 4.94 -15.29 14.71
C GLU A 38 3.89 -14.17 14.55
N GLY A 39 2.70 -14.54 14.07
CA GLY A 39 1.58 -13.63 13.85
C GLY A 39 1.68 -12.71 12.63
N ARG A 40 2.69 -12.86 11.76
CA ARG A 40 2.80 -12.07 10.52
C ARG A 40 3.30 -12.89 9.33
N VAL A 41 2.73 -12.63 8.14
CA VAL A 41 3.17 -13.18 6.87
C VAL A 41 3.45 -12.04 5.90
N PHE A 42 4.58 -12.11 5.21
CA PHE A 42 5.07 -11.10 4.29
C PHE A 42 4.93 -11.60 2.86
N LEU A 43 4.14 -10.87 2.07
CA LEU A 43 3.78 -11.24 0.72
C LEU A 43 4.23 -10.17 -0.28
N LYS A 44 4.48 -10.57 -1.52
CA LYS A 44 4.80 -9.64 -2.61
C LYS A 44 4.16 -10.09 -3.92
N CYS A 45 3.97 -9.16 -4.83
CA CYS A 45 3.64 -9.45 -6.22
C CYS A 45 4.87 -9.98 -6.97
N TRP A 46 4.64 -10.72 -8.06
CA TRP A 46 5.71 -11.46 -8.73
C TRP A 46 6.79 -10.57 -9.39
N ASP A 47 6.45 -9.36 -9.85
CA ASP A 47 7.39 -8.45 -10.53
C ASP A 47 7.99 -7.38 -9.61
N GLU A 48 7.64 -7.37 -8.35
CA GLU A 48 8.25 -6.45 -7.37
C GLU A 48 9.61 -6.93 -6.94
N HIS A 49 10.57 -6.00 -6.83
CA HIS A 49 11.95 -6.30 -6.44
C HIS A 49 12.19 -6.16 -4.94
N GLU A 50 11.36 -5.40 -4.23
CA GLU A 50 11.46 -5.18 -2.79
C GLU A 50 10.84 -6.34 -2.02
N HIS A 51 11.24 -6.48 -0.75
CA HIS A 51 10.95 -7.65 0.07
C HIS A 51 9.46 -7.99 0.12
N HIS A 52 8.59 -7.01 0.38
CA HIS A 52 7.15 -7.23 0.48
C HIS A 52 6.35 -6.00 0.05
N SER A 53 5.11 -6.20 -0.34
CA SER A 53 4.11 -5.17 -0.63
C SER A 53 2.79 -5.38 0.12
N VAL A 54 2.56 -6.57 0.68
CA VAL A 54 1.42 -6.85 1.57
C VAL A 54 1.93 -7.59 2.80
N VAL A 55 1.55 -7.13 3.98
CA VAL A 55 1.80 -7.85 5.23
C VAL A 55 0.47 -8.22 5.86
N LEU A 56 0.28 -9.48 6.17
CA LEU A 56 -0.86 -9.98 6.94
C LEU A 56 -0.43 -10.07 8.40
N ARG A 57 -1.15 -9.41 9.30
CA ARG A 57 -0.91 -9.45 10.74
C ARG A 57 -2.12 -10.03 11.48
N GLN A 58 -1.90 -11.08 12.25
CA GLN A 58 -2.96 -11.66 13.07
C GLN A 58 -3.45 -10.65 14.12
N ALA A 59 -4.77 -10.46 14.17
CA ALA A 59 -5.43 -9.57 15.12
C ALA A 59 -6.89 -9.99 15.30
N PRO A 60 -7.57 -9.60 16.38
CA PRO A 60 -8.97 -10.01 16.62
C PRO A 60 -9.97 -9.52 15.57
N THR A 61 -9.63 -8.45 14.83
CA THR A 61 -10.52 -7.81 13.86
C THR A 61 -9.79 -7.48 12.58
N TYR A 62 -10.50 -7.50 11.46
CA TYR A 62 -10.01 -6.97 10.18
C TYR A 62 -9.76 -5.47 10.23
N GLY A 63 -8.86 -4.99 9.39
CA GLY A 63 -8.61 -3.56 9.21
C GLY A 63 -7.23 -3.27 8.67
N LEU A 64 -6.98 -2.01 8.35
CA LEU A 64 -5.65 -1.51 8.03
C LEU A 64 -4.85 -1.32 9.33
N ASP A 65 -3.64 -1.85 9.37
CA ASP A 65 -2.67 -1.49 10.40
C ASP A 65 -1.98 -0.18 10.01
N HIS A 66 -1.31 -0.19 8.87
CA HIS A 66 -0.71 1.01 8.30
C HIS A 66 -0.55 0.90 6.78
N MET A 67 -0.35 2.04 6.15
CA MET A 67 0.08 2.17 4.76
C MET A 67 1.45 2.80 4.71
N SER A 68 2.31 2.31 3.82
CA SER A 68 3.69 2.74 3.68
C SER A 68 3.96 3.30 2.29
N PHE A 69 4.62 4.46 2.24
CA PHE A 69 5.07 5.06 0.99
C PHE A 69 6.59 5.09 0.96
N LYS A 70 7.14 4.73 -0.19
CA LYS A 70 8.57 4.73 -0.45
C LYS A 70 9.08 6.15 -0.66
N VAL A 71 10.20 6.51 -0.01
CA VAL A 71 10.95 7.73 -0.31
C VAL A 71 12.19 7.46 -1.17
N ALA A 72 12.64 8.49 -1.90
CA ALA A 72 13.74 8.38 -2.85
C ALA A 72 15.11 8.27 -2.17
N GLU A 73 15.32 9.06 -1.12
CA GLU A 73 16.59 9.16 -0.42
C GLU A 73 16.39 9.09 1.10
N GLN A 74 17.42 8.67 1.84
CA GLN A 74 17.37 8.59 3.31
C GLN A 74 17.05 9.96 3.95
N GLY A 75 17.61 11.05 3.41
CA GLY A 75 17.36 12.41 3.90
C GLY A 75 15.91 12.89 3.73
N ASP A 76 15.10 12.20 2.91
CA ASP A 76 13.68 12.52 2.76
C ASP A 76 12.86 12.14 4.00
N LEU A 77 13.32 11.16 4.79
CA LEU A 77 12.72 10.83 6.08
C LEU A 77 12.84 12.01 7.05
N ASP A 78 14.00 12.67 7.11
CA ASP A 78 14.20 13.87 7.94
C ASP A 78 13.37 15.04 7.43
N PHE A 79 13.33 15.24 6.12
CA PHE A 79 12.55 16.29 5.49
C PHE A 79 11.06 16.19 5.85
N TYR A 80 10.46 15.00 5.68
CA TYR A 80 9.05 14.80 5.98
C TYR A 80 8.76 14.74 7.47
N SER A 81 9.67 14.19 8.30
CA SER A 81 9.54 14.26 9.76
C SER A 81 9.37 15.70 10.23
N GLY A 82 10.23 16.61 9.77
CA GLY A 82 10.13 18.03 10.14
C GLY A 82 8.83 18.69 9.67
N ARG A 83 8.28 18.31 8.52
CA ARG A 83 6.99 18.85 8.02
C ARG A 83 5.80 18.33 8.81
N VAL A 84 5.79 17.04 9.14
CA VAL A 84 4.75 16.38 9.92
C VAL A 84 4.74 16.94 11.36
N GLU A 85 5.92 17.09 11.97
CA GLU A 85 6.07 17.70 13.31
C GLU A 85 5.63 19.17 13.32
N LYS A 86 5.95 19.94 12.26
CA LYS A 86 5.47 21.31 12.09
C LYS A 86 3.95 21.40 11.94
N ALA A 87 3.32 20.36 11.41
CA ALA A 87 1.87 20.23 11.37
C ALA A 87 1.25 19.81 12.72
N GLY A 88 2.06 19.65 13.78
CA GLY A 88 1.61 19.29 15.13
C GLY A 88 1.44 17.79 15.36
N ILE A 89 1.93 16.95 14.47
CA ILE A 89 1.78 15.50 14.53
C ILE A 89 3.09 14.85 15.01
N ALA A 90 2.99 13.96 16.01
CA ALA A 90 4.16 13.24 16.54
C ALA A 90 4.67 12.21 15.54
N VAL A 91 5.99 12.14 15.39
CA VAL A 91 6.67 11.19 14.49
C VAL A 91 7.47 10.19 15.31
N LYS A 92 7.35 8.90 14.99
CA LYS A 92 8.22 7.83 15.50
C LYS A 92 9.20 7.42 14.42
N ARG A 93 10.46 7.20 14.80
CA ARG A 93 11.53 6.74 13.92
C ARG A 93 11.89 5.29 14.23
N PHE A 94 12.25 4.56 13.18
CA PHE A 94 12.63 3.16 13.26
C PHE A 94 13.90 2.94 12.45
N ALA A 95 14.83 2.19 13.04
CA ALA A 95 16.05 1.78 12.36
C ALA A 95 15.77 0.66 11.35
N LYS A 96 16.73 0.43 10.48
CA LYS A 96 16.66 -0.68 9.51
C LYS A 96 16.45 -2.02 10.24
N ALA A 97 15.51 -2.82 9.74
CA ALA A 97 15.07 -4.11 10.26
C ALA A 97 14.42 -4.09 11.66
N GLU A 98 14.20 -2.92 12.27
CA GLU A 98 13.54 -2.82 13.58
C GLU A 98 12.06 -3.24 13.53
N LEU A 99 11.39 -3.00 12.39
CA LEU A 99 9.98 -3.33 12.20
C LEU A 99 9.74 -4.76 11.70
N GLY A 100 10.79 -5.47 11.27
CA GLY A 100 10.73 -6.84 10.77
C GLY A 100 11.65 -7.09 9.58
N PRO A 101 11.60 -8.31 9.01
CA PRO A 101 12.46 -8.69 7.90
C PRO A 101 12.22 -7.82 6.67
N GLY A 102 13.30 -7.46 6.00
CA GLY A 102 13.28 -6.66 4.77
C GLY A 102 12.98 -5.19 4.94
N TRP A 103 12.59 -4.70 6.15
CA TRP A 103 12.32 -3.28 6.39
C TRP A 103 13.59 -2.44 6.29
N GLY A 104 13.45 -1.30 5.61
CA GLY A 104 14.43 -0.22 5.64
C GLY A 104 14.30 0.68 6.88
N GLU A 105 14.93 1.85 6.84
CA GLU A 105 14.67 2.89 7.84
C GLU A 105 13.31 3.52 7.60
N ALA A 106 12.57 3.84 8.65
CA ALA A 106 11.21 4.36 8.50
C ALA A 106 10.87 5.44 9.52
N ILE A 107 9.88 6.24 9.17
CA ILE A 107 9.13 7.10 10.10
C ILE A 107 7.65 6.74 10.04
N ARG A 108 6.97 6.79 11.19
CA ARG A 108 5.53 6.58 11.28
C ARG A 108 4.85 7.71 12.04
N PHE A 109 3.67 8.07 11.58
CA PHE A 109 2.82 9.10 12.18
C PHE A 109 1.34 8.82 11.88
N GLU A 110 0.45 9.35 12.69
CA GLU A 110 -0.99 9.26 12.48
C GLU A 110 -1.48 10.46 11.66
N ALA A 111 -2.07 10.20 10.50
CA ALA A 111 -2.69 11.23 9.67
C ALA A 111 -4.00 11.76 10.30
N PRO A 112 -4.50 12.95 9.91
CA PRO A 112 -5.79 13.48 10.40
C PRO A 112 -6.98 12.55 10.18
N SER A 113 -6.90 11.67 9.20
CA SER A 113 -7.88 10.60 8.93
C SER A 113 -7.82 9.42 9.91
N GLY A 114 -6.98 9.48 10.96
CA GLY A 114 -6.81 8.40 11.94
C GLY A 114 -6.02 7.18 11.44
N HIS A 115 -5.43 7.26 10.25
CA HIS A 115 -4.61 6.18 9.71
C HIS A 115 -3.14 6.35 10.08
N LEU A 116 -2.50 5.23 10.43
CA LEU A 116 -1.04 5.20 10.58
C LEU A 116 -0.39 5.19 9.19
N VAL A 117 0.42 6.20 8.93
CA VAL A 117 1.19 6.36 7.71
C VAL A 117 2.67 6.11 8.00
N GLU A 118 3.31 5.34 7.14
CA GLU A 118 4.74 5.11 7.15
C GLU A 118 5.40 5.74 5.92
N LEU A 119 6.54 6.36 6.10
CA LEU A 119 7.48 6.65 5.01
C LEU A 119 8.72 5.78 5.23
N VAL A 120 9.15 5.06 4.19
CA VAL A 120 10.24 4.08 4.29
C VAL A 120 11.30 4.29 3.22
N TYR A 121 12.56 4.14 3.62
CA TYR A 121 13.74 4.16 2.76
C TYR A 121 14.53 2.86 2.86
N GLY A 122 15.04 2.37 1.72
CA GLY A 122 16.03 1.30 1.70
C GLY A 122 15.47 -0.08 2.06
N MET A 123 14.23 -0.40 1.63
CA MET A 123 13.71 -1.76 1.70
C MET A 123 14.68 -2.75 1.06
N GLU A 124 14.84 -3.92 1.65
CA GLU A 124 15.65 -4.98 1.09
C GLU A 124 15.14 -5.38 -0.31
N LYS A 125 16.06 -5.62 -1.23
CA LYS A 125 15.72 -6.09 -2.58
C LYS A 125 15.98 -7.57 -2.67
N VAL A 126 14.91 -8.34 -2.84
CA VAL A 126 14.96 -9.80 -3.03
C VAL A 126 14.83 -10.20 -4.52
N GLY A 127 14.63 -9.21 -5.40
CA GLY A 127 14.41 -9.44 -6.83
C GLY A 127 12.98 -9.87 -7.16
N ASN A 128 12.67 -9.91 -8.45
CA ASN A 128 11.45 -10.53 -8.96
C ASN A 128 11.69 -12.02 -9.25
N MET A 129 10.69 -12.73 -9.75
CA MET A 129 10.79 -14.16 -10.05
C MET A 129 11.51 -14.46 -11.38
N LEU A 130 12.05 -13.47 -12.05
CA LEU A 130 12.68 -13.64 -13.36
C LEU A 130 14.20 -13.82 -13.24
N PRO A 131 14.82 -14.65 -14.11
CA PRO A 131 16.27 -14.77 -14.16
C PRO A 131 16.91 -13.46 -14.65
N LEU A 132 18.14 -13.17 -14.19
CA LEU A 132 18.87 -11.97 -14.58
C LEU A 132 19.35 -12.01 -16.05
N THR A 133 19.46 -13.20 -16.64
CA THR A 133 19.94 -13.37 -18.03
C THR A 133 18.83 -13.92 -18.90
N ASN A 134 18.51 -13.20 -19.98
CA ASN A 134 17.46 -13.56 -20.94
C ASN A 134 16.12 -13.89 -20.25
N PRO A 135 15.54 -12.98 -19.44
CA PRO A 135 14.30 -13.25 -18.75
C PRO A 135 13.17 -13.52 -19.75
N PRO A 136 12.30 -14.50 -19.49
CA PRO A 136 11.05 -14.59 -20.21
C PRO A 136 10.16 -13.41 -19.84
N PRO A 137 9.11 -13.08 -20.62
CA PRO A 137 8.23 -11.95 -20.31
C PRO A 137 7.43 -12.15 -19.02
N ARG A 138 7.27 -13.40 -18.54
CA ARG A 138 6.51 -13.76 -17.35
C ARG A 138 7.04 -15.07 -16.76
N PRO A 139 7.04 -15.25 -15.43
CA PRO A 139 7.35 -16.53 -14.79
C PRO A 139 6.38 -17.64 -15.21
N ALA A 140 6.89 -18.87 -15.37
CA ALA A 140 6.08 -20.00 -15.86
C ALA A 140 5.11 -20.57 -14.79
N ASN A 141 5.40 -20.38 -13.49
CA ASN A 141 4.74 -21.07 -12.38
C ASN A 141 3.88 -20.11 -11.52
N LEU A 142 3.27 -19.11 -12.13
CA LEU A 142 2.35 -18.22 -11.43
C LEU A 142 1.04 -18.93 -11.12
N VAL A 143 0.50 -18.69 -9.93
CA VAL A 143 -0.74 -19.27 -9.42
C VAL A 143 -1.76 -18.14 -9.22
N GLY A 144 -3.04 -18.42 -9.36
CA GLY A 144 -4.11 -17.44 -9.14
C GLY A 144 -4.09 -16.30 -10.16
N ILE A 145 -4.48 -15.12 -9.73
CA ILE A 145 -4.48 -13.89 -10.54
C ILE A 145 -3.05 -13.45 -10.87
N ALA A 146 -2.16 -13.58 -9.89
CA ALA A 146 -0.74 -13.21 -9.99
C ALA A 146 -0.50 -11.78 -10.51
N PRO A 147 -0.94 -10.75 -9.79
CA PRO A 147 -0.70 -9.38 -10.18
C PRO A 147 0.80 -9.05 -10.15
N PRO A 148 1.30 -8.22 -11.09
CA PRO A 148 2.71 -7.87 -11.11
C PRO A 148 3.12 -6.91 -9.98
N ARG A 149 2.20 -6.07 -9.48
CA ARG A 149 2.52 -5.09 -8.42
C ARG A 149 1.30 -4.62 -7.64
N LEU A 150 1.54 -4.15 -6.41
CA LEU A 150 0.60 -3.32 -5.65
C LEU A 150 0.46 -1.96 -6.37
N ASP A 151 -0.76 -1.41 -6.42
CA ASP A 151 -1.04 -0.19 -7.16
C ASP A 151 -1.40 0.98 -6.25
N HIS A 152 -2.54 0.93 -5.59
CA HIS A 152 -3.02 2.03 -4.76
C HIS A 152 -3.78 1.56 -3.53
N ILE A 153 -4.04 2.51 -2.63
CA ILE A 153 -4.89 2.32 -1.46
C ILE A 153 -6.04 3.33 -1.45
N PHE A 154 -7.22 2.91 -0.99
CA PHE A 154 -8.38 3.75 -0.79
C PHE A 154 -8.83 3.68 0.67
N ILE A 155 -8.87 4.83 1.33
CA ILE A 155 -9.19 4.98 2.75
C ILE A 155 -10.45 5.82 2.96
N MET A 156 -11.03 5.73 4.16
CA MET A 156 -12.16 6.55 4.56
C MET A 156 -11.72 7.62 5.57
N ALA A 157 -12.35 8.79 5.51
CA ALA A 157 -12.15 9.86 6.48
C ALA A 157 -13.47 10.58 6.76
N GLU A 158 -13.71 11.00 8.01
CA GLU A 158 -14.84 11.84 8.37
C GLU A 158 -14.71 13.25 7.76
N ASP A 159 -13.47 13.77 7.73
CA ASP A 159 -13.13 15.05 7.11
C ASP A 159 -12.18 14.81 5.94
N VAL A 160 -12.77 14.68 4.73
CA VAL A 160 -12.02 14.46 3.48
C VAL A 160 -11.18 15.68 3.12
N ASP A 161 -11.68 16.90 3.39
CA ASP A 161 -10.95 18.16 3.12
C ASP A 161 -9.66 18.23 3.94
N ALA A 162 -9.74 17.97 5.24
CA ALA A 162 -8.57 17.97 6.13
C ALA A 162 -7.57 16.87 5.76
N ALA A 163 -8.05 15.66 5.49
CA ALA A 163 -7.19 14.55 5.05
C ALA A 163 -6.50 14.86 3.71
N THR A 164 -7.23 15.37 2.73
CA THR A 164 -6.69 15.78 1.42
C THR A 164 -5.64 16.89 1.59
N ALA A 165 -5.92 17.91 2.39
CA ALA A 165 -4.98 19.00 2.67
C ALA A 165 -3.68 18.46 3.29
N PHE A 166 -3.77 17.50 4.22
CA PHE A 166 -2.58 16.89 4.82
C PHE A 166 -1.71 16.17 3.79
N PHE A 167 -2.30 15.27 2.99
CA PHE A 167 -1.54 14.56 1.96
C PHE A 167 -0.95 15.51 0.91
N ARG A 168 -1.68 16.55 0.50
CA ARG A 168 -1.23 17.52 -0.49
C ARG A 168 -0.16 18.46 0.09
N ASP A 169 -0.43 19.11 1.24
CA ASP A 169 0.36 20.24 1.73
C ASP A 169 1.52 19.80 2.62
N VAL A 170 1.43 18.63 3.30
CA VAL A 170 2.48 18.08 4.15
C VAL A 170 3.32 17.03 3.43
N LEU A 171 2.70 16.16 2.66
CA LEU A 171 3.36 15.01 1.99
C LEU A 171 3.57 15.22 0.49
N ASP A 172 3.26 16.40 -0.06
CA ASP A 172 3.46 16.79 -1.47
C ASP A 172 2.71 15.92 -2.48
N PHE A 173 1.61 15.26 -2.08
CA PHE A 173 0.76 14.56 -3.04
C PHE A 173 0.07 15.56 -3.95
N ARG A 174 -0.19 15.15 -5.17
CA ARG A 174 -0.86 15.95 -6.20
C ARG A 174 -2.30 15.46 -6.34
N LEU A 175 -3.28 16.35 -6.16
CA LEU A 175 -4.68 16.06 -6.38
C LEU A 175 -4.92 15.86 -7.88
N THR A 176 -5.46 14.72 -8.28
CA THR A 176 -5.78 14.38 -9.67
C THR A 176 -7.26 14.47 -9.95
N GLU A 177 -8.10 13.98 -9.04
CA GLU A 177 -9.54 13.96 -9.18
C GLU A 177 -10.22 14.27 -7.85
N GLN A 178 -11.45 14.78 -7.90
CA GLN A 178 -12.28 15.03 -6.73
C GLN A 178 -13.76 14.98 -7.04
N ILE A 179 -14.56 14.58 -6.06
CA ILE A 179 -16.02 14.73 -6.05
C ILE A 179 -16.36 15.76 -4.99
N ILE A 180 -17.06 16.83 -5.39
CA ILE A 180 -17.46 17.93 -4.52
C ILE A 180 -18.97 17.91 -4.32
N ALA A 181 -19.43 18.02 -3.09
CA ALA A 181 -20.84 18.16 -2.73
C ALA A 181 -21.38 19.55 -3.13
N ASN A 182 -22.70 19.71 -3.13
CA ASN A 182 -23.35 20.97 -3.52
C ASN A 182 -22.99 22.17 -2.62
N ASP A 183 -22.59 21.91 -1.38
CA ASP A 183 -22.15 22.92 -0.39
C ASP A 183 -20.64 23.21 -0.45
N GLY A 184 -19.90 22.53 -1.34
CA GLY A 184 -18.51 22.80 -1.65
C GLY A 184 -17.48 21.93 -0.92
N HIS A 185 -17.89 21.05 0.01
CA HIS A 185 -16.94 20.13 0.65
C HIS A 185 -16.61 18.92 -0.24
N GLN A 186 -15.44 18.33 -0.05
CA GLN A 186 -14.99 17.14 -0.80
C GLN A 186 -15.66 15.87 -0.26
N LEU A 187 -16.31 15.09 -1.13
CA LEU A 187 -16.86 13.77 -0.80
C LEU A 187 -15.84 12.66 -1.03
N ALA A 188 -15.02 12.82 -2.07
CA ALA A 188 -13.93 11.93 -2.38
C ALA A 188 -12.82 12.65 -3.13
N THR A 189 -11.57 12.19 -2.95
CA THR A 189 -10.39 12.72 -3.62
C THR A 189 -9.43 11.60 -4.01
N TRP A 190 -8.71 11.80 -5.11
CA TRP A 190 -7.65 10.92 -5.60
C TRP A 190 -6.37 11.73 -5.70
N LEU A 191 -5.28 11.19 -5.13
CA LEU A 191 -4.00 11.88 -5.06
C LEU A 191 -2.87 10.96 -5.53
N GLU A 192 -1.90 11.52 -6.24
CA GLU A 192 -0.78 10.77 -6.81
C GLU A 192 0.59 11.27 -6.33
N ARG A 193 1.58 10.40 -6.40
CA ARG A 193 3.01 10.65 -6.35
C ARG A 193 3.76 9.96 -7.48
N SER A 194 3.31 8.76 -7.84
CA SER A 194 3.81 8.01 -8.99
C SER A 194 3.17 8.48 -10.30
N HIS A 195 3.46 7.80 -11.40
CA HIS A 195 2.85 8.09 -12.70
C HIS A 195 1.55 7.28 -12.96
N THR A 196 0.91 6.80 -11.90
CA THR A 196 -0.43 6.20 -11.94
C THR A 196 -1.50 7.28 -11.74
N PRO A 197 -2.77 7.03 -12.04
CA PRO A 197 -3.84 8.00 -11.80
C PRO A 197 -3.95 8.45 -10.34
N HIS A 198 -3.62 7.57 -9.40
CA HIS A 198 -3.52 7.86 -7.96
C HIS A 198 -2.75 6.77 -7.25
N ASP A 199 -2.09 7.13 -6.15
CA ASP A 199 -1.48 6.20 -5.18
C ASP A 199 -2.36 6.04 -3.94
N ILE A 200 -3.13 7.07 -3.60
CA ILE A 200 -4.10 7.07 -2.52
C ILE A 200 -5.39 7.76 -2.95
N ALA A 201 -6.52 7.20 -2.54
CA ALA A 201 -7.82 7.86 -2.61
C ALA A 201 -8.47 7.93 -1.22
N ILE A 202 -9.29 8.95 -1.00
CA ILE A 202 -9.96 9.24 0.27
C ILE A 202 -11.43 9.47 -0.01
N VAL A 203 -12.34 8.85 0.75
CA VAL A 203 -13.78 9.03 0.65
C VAL A 203 -14.39 9.27 2.03
N THR A 204 -15.53 9.96 2.07
CA THR A 204 -16.31 10.16 3.30
C THR A 204 -16.66 8.84 3.94
N GLY A 205 -16.33 8.69 5.23
CA GLY A 205 -16.60 7.51 6.04
C GLY A 205 -15.86 7.55 7.37
N PRO A 206 -15.92 6.50 8.18
CA PRO A 206 -15.27 6.48 9.49
C PRO A 206 -13.75 6.64 9.40
N ASN A 207 -13.16 7.45 10.28
CA ASN A 207 -11.72 7.57 10.41
C ASN A 207 -11.07 6.21 10.72
N GLY A 208 -9.88 5.97 10.16
CA GLY A 208 -9.12 4.73 10.33
C GLY A 208 -9.65 3.53 9.54
N ALA A 209 -10.73 3.68 8.76
CA ALA A 209 -11.31 2.61 7.98
C ALA A 209 -10.65 2.46 6.61
N LEU A 210 -10.32 1.21 6.25
CA LEU A 210 -9.88 0.83 4.91
C LEU A 210 -11.11 0.63 4.03
N HIS A 211 -11.12 1.25 2.83
CA HIS A 211 -12.08 0.90 1.80
C HIS A 211 -11.55 -0.30 1.00
N HIS A 212 -10.40 -0.16 0.37
CA HIS A 212 -9.67 -1.25 -0.31
C HIS A 212 -8.21 -0.86 -0.55
N PHE A 213 -7.41 -1.83 -0.95
CA PHE A 213 -6.20 -1.63 -1.71
C PHE A 213 -6.27 -2.46 -2.99
N ALA A 214 -5.53 -2.06 -4.01
CA ALA A 214 -5.65 -2.64 -5.34
C ALA A 214 -4.30 -3.06 -5.91
N PHE A 215 -4.37 -4.00 -6.83
CA PHE A 215 -3.25 -4.48 -7.60
C PHE A 215 -3.37 -4.07 -9.06
N TRP A 216 -2.26 -3.80 -9.70
CA TRP A 216 -2.18 -3.56 -11.13
C TRP A 216 -2.35 -4.86 -11.92
N LEU A 217 -3.10 -4.78 -13.02
CA LEU A 217 -3.12 -5.78 -14.08
C LEU A 217 -2.85 -5.10 -15.42
N ASP A 218 -2.13 -5.76 -16.30
CA ASP A 218 -1.56 -5.12 -17.50
C ASP A 218 -2.61 -4.77 -18.56
N ASP A 219 -3.70 -5.55 -18.65
CA ASP A 219 -4.74 -5.34 -19.65
C ASP A 219 -6.12 -5.84 -19.21
N TRP A 220 -7.13 -5.58 -20.06
CA TRP A 220 -8.52 -6.02 -19.83
C TRP A 220 -8.70 -7.54 -19.78
N ASN A 221 -7.86 -8.31 -20.46
CA ASN A 221 -7.94 -9.77 -20.38
C ASN A 221 -7.55 -10.24 -18.98
N GLY A 222 -6.48 -9.66 -18.40
CA GLY A 222 -6.10 -9.91 -17.02
C GLY A 222 -7.21 -9.58 -16.02
N VAL A 223 -7.92 -8.45 -16.19
CA VAL A 223 -9.06 -8.09 -15.34
C VAL A 223 -10.22 -9.10 -15.48
N ARG A 224 -10.55 -9.50 -16.70
CA ARG A 224 -11.60 -10.53 -16.95
C ARG A 224 -11.21 -11.88 -16.35
N GLU A 225 -9.97 -12.33 -16.55
CA GLU A 225 -9.47 -13.58 -15.99
C GLU A 225 -9.46 -13.55 -14.46
N ALA A 226 -9.10 -12.42 -13.86
CA ALA A 226 -9.17 -12.23 -12.41
C ALA A 226 -10.61 -12.35 -11.90
N ALA A 227 -11.59 -11.73 -12.59
CA ALA A 227 -13.01 -11.86 -12.25
C ALA A 227 -13.49 -13.31 -12.34
N ASP A 228 -13.14 -14.02 -13.41
CA ASP A 228 -13.49 -15.43 -13.59
C ASP A 228 -12.89 -16.31 -12.46
N LEU A 229 -11.62 -16.07 -12.09
CA LEU A 229 -10.96 -16.79 -10.99
C LEU A 229 -11.60 -16.50 -9.63
N LEU A 230 -11.94 -15.24 -9.34
CA LEU A 230 -12.63 -14.87 -8.10
C LEU A 230 -14.00 -15.53 -8.00
N ALA A 231 -14.79 -15.48 -9.08
CA ALA A 231 -16.10 -16.12 -9.14
C ALA A 231 -15.99 -17.65 -8.96
N TYR A 232 -15.00 -18.31 -9.61
CA TYR A 232 -14.72 -19.72 -9.45
C TYR A 232 -14.39 -20.11 -8.01
N ASN A 233 -13.69 -19.23 -7.27
CA ASN A 233 -13.36 -19.43 -5.86
C ASN A 233 -14.45 -18.92 -4.90
N GLY A 234 -15.65 -18.60 -5.40
CA GLY A 234 -16.80 -18.19 -4.58
C GLY A 234 -16.68 -16.79 -3.99
N VAL A 235 -15.79 -15.95 -4.51
CA VAL A 235 -15.66 -14.55 -4.11
C VAL A 235 -16.72 -13.74 -4.86
N THR A 236 -17.52 -12.96 -4.12
CA THR A 236 -18.50 -12.04 -4.73
C THR A 236 -17.78 -10.87 -5.38
N ILE A 237 -18.15 -10.57 -6.63
CA ILE A 237 -17.56 -9.48 -7.42
C ILE A 237 -18.59 -8.37 -7.56
#